data_cd0bd4f7c1f1f5dcd371fbb03b2e7871
#
_entry.id   cd0bd4f7c1f1f5dcd371fbb03b2e7871
#
_cell.length_a   1.000
_cell.length_b   1.000
_cell.length_c   1.000
_cell.angle_alpha   90.00
_cell.angle_beta   90.00
_cell.angle_gamma   90.00
#
_symmetry.space_group_name_H-M   'P 1'
#
loop_
_entity.id
_entity.type
_entity.pdbx_description
1 polymer ?
#
loop_
_entity_poly.entity_id
_entity_poly.type
_entity_poly.pdbx_seq_one_letter_code
_entity_poly.pdbx_strand_id
1 'polypeptide(L)'
;MNHLTAAEMIAIKRDGGALDRQMIEDLVSGITDNSLSDAQVGAFAMAVRIRGMNIDETVLMTDAMRRSGTNISWNLDGPVVDKHSTGGVGDTVSLMLAPMLAACGAFVPMISGRGLGHTGGTTD
;
A
#
# COMPACT_ATOMS: atom_id res chain seq x y z
N MET A 1 24.50 15.59 1.81
CA MET A 1 23.20 15.86 2.45
C MET A 1 23.11 14.97 3.67
N ASN A 2 22.79 15.51 4.86
CA ASN A 2 22.56 14.67 6.03
C ASN A 2 21.24 13.90 5.79
N HIS A 3 21.33 12.60 5.59
CA HIS A 3 20.15 11.72 5.62
C HIS A 3 19.63 11.68 7.06
N LEU A 4 18.34 11.97 7.22
CA LEU A 4 17.66 11.81 8.50
C LEU A 4 17.55 10.33 8.84
N THR A 5 17.70 10.01 10.10
CA THR A 5 17.44 8.67 10.61
C THR A 5 15.93 8.37 10.62
N ALA A 6 15.56 7.10 10.59
CA ALA A 6 14.15 6.69 10.71
C ALA A 6 13.49 7.30 11.96
N ALA A 7 14.21 7.35 13.08
CA ALA A 7 13.69 7.93 14.31
C ALA A 7 13.37 9.43 14.18
N GLU A 8 14.21 10.18 13.47
CA GLU A 8 13.97 11.61 13.22
C GLU A 8 12.77 11.81 12.29
N MET A 9 12.66 11.02 11.22
CA MET A 9 11.51 11.07 10.30
C MET A 9 10.20 10.74 11.02
N ILE A 10 10.21 9.71 11.87
CA ILE A 10 9.06 9.34 12.70
C ILE A 10 8.71 10.47 13.68
N ALA A 11 9.70 11.11 14.27
CA ALA A 11 9.49 12.24 15.17
C ALA A 11 8.83 13.44 14.46
N ILE A 12 9.26 13.76 13.23
CA ILE A 12 8.64 14.81 12.41
C ILE A 12 7.15 14.51 12.25
N LYS A 13 6.80 13.27 11.88
CA LYS A 13 5.39 12.87 11.69
C LYS A 13 4.61 12.88 13.00
N ARG A 14 5.19 12.34 14.08
CA ARG A 14 4.61 12.35 15.43
C ARG A 14 4.22 13.76 15.88
N ASP A 15 5.06 14.73 15.56
CA ASP A 15 4.88 16.12 15.99
C ASP A 15 4.00 16.95 15.06
N GLY A 16 3.45 16.29 13.99
CA GLY A 16 2.52 16.89 13.05
C GLY A 16 3.16 17.52 11.82
N GLY A 17 4.47 17.34 11.63
CA GLY A 17 5.16 17.76 10.42
C GLY A 17 4.80 16.89 9.23
N ALA A 18 4.99 17.43 8.03
CA ALA A 18 4.87 16.70 6.78
C ALA A 18 6.21 16.08 6.40
N LEU A 19 6.13 14.86 5.83
CA LEU A 19 7.27 14.17 5.27
C LEU A 19 7.44 14.54 3.80
N ASP A 20 8.66 14.85 3.40
CA ASP A 20 8.98 15.08 2.00
C ASP A 20 9.19 13.76 1.23
N ARG A 21 9.42 13.88 -0.08
CA ARG A 21 9.64 12.73 -0.96
C ARG A 21 10.78 11.82 -0.50
N GLN A 22 11.92 12.42 -0.13
CA GLN A 22 13.10 11.63 0.25
C GLN A 22 12.85 10.86 1.55
N MET A 23 12.25 11.51 2.55
CA MET A 23 11.90 10.87 3.82
C MET A 23 10.95 9.69 3.60
N ILE A 24 9.97 9.84 2.73
CA ILE A 24 9.01 8.79 2.42
C ILE A 24 9.68 7.63 1.68
N GLU A 25 10.53 7.91 0.70
CA GLU A 25 11.27 6.89 -0.04
C GLU A 25 12.24 6.13 0.88
N ASP A 26 12.92 6.80 1.79
CA ASP A 26 13.82 6.19 2.76
C ASP A 26 13.05 5.29 3.75
N LEU A 27 11.89 5.74 4.25
CA LEU A 27 11.04 4.93 5.12
C LEU A 27 10.51 3.69 4.41
N VAL A 28 10.00 3.83 3.18
CA VAL A 28 9.49 2.70 2.41
C VAL A 28 10.60 1.72 2.05
N SER A 29 11.78 2.20 1.67
CA SER A 29 12.95 1.36 1.44
C SER A 29 13.32 0.58 2.69
N GLY A 30 13.41 1.25 3.83
CA GLY A 30 13.76 0.63 5.09
C GLY A 30 12.74 -0.41 5.59
N ILE A 31 11.45 -0.25 5.24
CA ILE A 31 10.43 -1.27 5.48
C ILE A 31 10.65 -2.47 4.56
N THR A 32 10.95 -2.22 3.29
CA THR A 32 11.06 -3.27 2.26
C THR A 32 12.30 -4.13 2.44
N ASP A 33 13.42 -3.53 2.81
CA ASP A 33 14.70 -4.21 3.00
C ASP A 33 14.92 -4.71 4.45
N ASN A 34 13.93 -4.47 5.33
CA ASN A 34 13.98 -4.80 6.76
C ASN A 34 15.09 -4.08 7.55
N SER A 35 15.57 -2.95 7.07
CA SER A 35 16.53 -2.12 7.84
C SER A 35 15.82 -1.32 8.95
N LEU A 36 14.52 -1.08 8.84
CA LEU A 36 13.68 -0.61 9.94
C LEU A 36 13.21 -1.80 10.79
N SER A 37 13.31 -1.65 12.11
CA SER A 37 12.75 -2.64 13.03
C SER A 37 11.21 -2.56 13.05
N ASP A 38 10.55 -3.68 13.42
CA ASP A 38 9.08 -3.72 13.58
C ASP A 38 8.57 -2.64 14.52
N ALA A 39 9.34 -2.31 15.56
CA ALA A 39 9.01 -1.24 16.50
C ALA A 39 8.99 0.14 15.82
N GLN A 40 9.93 0.41 14.92
CA GLN A 40 9.96 1.67 14.16
C GLN A 40 8.81 1.72 13.15
N VAL A 41 8.54 0.61 12.46
CA VAL A 41 7.40 0.50 11.53
C VAL A 41 6.08 0.73 12.28
N GLY A 42 5.91 0.10 13.44
CA GLY A 42 4.74 0.30 14.29
C GLY A 42 4.60 1.75 14.78
N ALA A 43 5.70 2.37 15.20
CA ALA A 43 5.72 3.77 15.63
C ALA A 43 5.35 4.73 14.48
N PHE A 44 5.87 4.48 13.28
CA PHE A 44 5.50 5.23 12.08
C PHE A 44 4.01 5.09 11.75
N ALA A 45 3.50 3.85 11.72
CA ALA A 45 2.09 3.57 11.46
C ALA A 45 1.17 4.29 12.47
N MET A 46 1.54 4.28 13.76
CA MET A 46 0.79 5.00 14.79
C MET A 46 0.87 6.52 14.63
N ALA A 47 2.03 7.07 14.27
CA ALA A 47 2.16 8.50 14.01
C ALA A 47 1.24 8.92 12.84
N VAL A 48 1.23 8.15 11.75
CA VAL A 48 0.32 8.36 10.60
C VAL A 48 -1.14 8.22 11.02
N ARG A 49 -1.48 7.19 11.83
CA ARG A 49 -2.86 6.99 12.29
C ARG A 49 -3.39 8.13 13.13
N ILE A 50 -2.54 8.75 13.95
CA ILE A 50 -2.93 9.83 14.87
C ILE A 50 -2.94 11.18 14.16
N ARG A 51 -1.94 11.46 13.32
CA ARG A 51 -1.75 12.77 12.68
C ARG A 51 -2.34 12.88 11.29
N GLY A 52 -2.62 11.76 10.66
CA GLY A 52 -3.01 11.69 9.25
C GLY A 52 -1.84 11.96 8.30
N MET A 53 -2.14 11.94 7.04
CA MET A 53 -1.26 12.35 5.94
C MET A 53 -1.99 13.37 5.08
N ASN A 54 -1.29 14.38 4.59
CA ASN A 54 -1.84 15.26 3.58
C ASN A 54 -1.87 14.56 2.20
N ILE A 55 -2.46 15.23 1.21
CA ILE A 55 -2.60 14.65 -0.14
C ILE A 55 -1.25 14.34 -0.77
N ASP A 56 -0.29 15.25 -0.65
CA ASP A 56 1.05 15.07 -1.23
C ASP A 56 1.78 13.90 -0.59
N GLU A 57 1.78 13.79 0.74
CA GLU A 57 2.33 12.65 1.46
C GLU A 57 1.67 11.33 1.03
N THR A 58 0.34 11.33 0.88
CA THR A 58 -0.41 10.13 0.48
C THR A 58 -0.01 9.67 -0.92
N VAL A 59 0.09 10.60 -1.87
CA VAL A 59 0.54 10.32 -3.24
C VAL A 59 1.96 9.80 -3.25
N LEU A 60 2.88 10.45 -2.53
CA LEU A 60 4.28 10.06 -2.45
C LEU A 60 4.44 8.67 -1.82
N MET A 61 3.73 8.40 -0.73
CA MET A 61 3.75 7.10 -0.05
C MET A 61 3.22 6.00 -0.97
N THR A 62 2.10 6.24 -1.64
CA THR A 62 1.51 5.28 -2.58
C THR A 62 2.47 4.96 -3.72
N ASP A 63 3.10 5.97 -4.31
CA ASP A 63 4.05 5.78 -5.40
C ASP A 63 5.33 5.07 -4.95
N ALA A 64 5.86 5.43 -3.79
CA ALA A 64 7.02 4.75 -3.20
C ALA A 64 6.72 3.26 -2.92
N MET A 65 5.58 2.96 -2.30
CA MET A 65 5.15 1.59 -2.04
C MET A 65 4.95 0.80 -3.35
N ARG A 66 4.31 1.41 -4.36
CA ARG A 66 4.15 0.79 -5.68
C ARG A 66 5.50 0.43 -6.30
N ARG A 67 6.50 1.31 -6.19
CA ARG A 67 7.84 1.11 -6.76
C ARG A 67 8.72 0.15 -5.95
N SER A 68 8.44 -0.03 -4.67
CA SER A 68 9.21 -0.92 -3.80
C SER A 68 9.00 -2.41 -4.08
N GLY A 69 7.88 -2.76 -4.71
CA GLY A 69 7.54 -4.14 -5.08
C GLY A 69 7.84 -4.48 -6.54
N THR A 70 7.47 -5.69 -6.92
CA THR A 70 7.57 -6.13 -8.31
C THR A 70 6.42 -5.57 -9.14
N ASN A 71 6.73 -4.77 -10.15
CA ASN A 71 5.73 -4.30 -11.10
C ASN A 71 5.64 -5.29 -12.26
N ILE A 72 4.46 -5.89 -12.44
CA ILE A 72 4.20 -6.84 -13.51
C ILE A 72 3.80 -6.06 -14.77
N SER A 73 4.44 -6.36 -15.88
CA SER A 73 4.07 -5.84 -17.19
C SER A 73 3.39 -6.95 -17.98
N TRP A 74 2.15 -6.68 -18.40
CA TRP A 74 1.33 -7.62 -19.15
C TRP A 74 1.45 -7.34 -20.64
N ASN A 75 1.91 -8.34 -21.42
CA ASN A 75 1.92 -8.29 -22.89
C ASN A 75 0.82 -9.21 -23.41
N LEU A 76 -0.43 -8.76 -23.32
CA LEU A 76 -1.63 -9.52 -23.66
C LEU A 76 -2.43 -8.77 -24.72
N ASP A 77 -3.13 -9.52 -25.58
CA ASP A 77 -3.96 -8.96 -26.66
C ASP A 77 -5.36 -8.64 -26.13
N GLY A 78 -5.45 -7.64 -25.27
CA GLY A 78 -6.72 -7.17 -24.73
C GLY A 78 -6.57 -6.38 -23.43
N PRO A 79 -7.66 -5.84 -22.90
CA PRO A 79 -7.63 -5.04 -21.68
C PRO A 79 -7.27 -5.89 -20.47
N VAL A 80 -6.31 -5.41 -19.69
CA VAL A 80 -5.99 -5.98 -18.38
C VAL A 80 -6.65 -5.11 -17.33
N VAL A 81 -7.53 -5.71 -16.54
CA VAL A 81 -8.34 -5.00 -15.55
C VAL A 81 -8.22 -5.66 -14.18
N ASP A 82 -8.20 -4.85 -13.15
CA ASP A 82 -8.17 -5.31 -11.78
C ASP A 82 -9.18 -4.53 -10.93
N LYS A 83 -9.58 -5.12 -9.84
CA LYS A 83 -10.42 -4.52 -8.80
C LYS A 83 -10.02 -5.10 -7.46
N HIS A 84 -9.86 -4.28 -6.48
CA HIS A 84 -9.63 -4.73 -5.12
C HIS A 84 -10.75 -4.25 -4.19
N SER A 85 -10.94 -4.97 -3.08
CA SER A 85 -11.81 -4.54 -2.01
C SER A 85 -11.15 -3.44 -1.19
N THR A 86 -11.97 -2.51 -0.68
CA THR A 86 -11.52 -1.49 0.29
C THR A 86 -11.59 -2.00 1.73
N GLY A 87 -11.95 -3.25 1.94
CA GLY A 87 -12.18 -3.84 3.27
C GLY A 87 -13.60 -3.60 3.79
N GLY A 88 -13.76 -3.60 5.10
CA GLY A 88 -15.06 -3.35 5.73
C GLY A 88 -15.87 -4.62 5.96
N VAL A 89 -16.98 -4.81 5.27
CA VAL A 89 -17.91 -5.93 5.49
C VAL A 89 -17.43 -7.26 4.88
N GLY A 90 -16.48 -7.20 3.99
CA GLY A 90 -15.99 -8.34 3.22
C GLY A 90 -16.15 -8.15 1.71
N ASP A 91 -15.51 -9.02 0.95
CA ASP A 91 -15.53 -8.95 -0.52
C ASP A 91 -16.15 -10.21 -1.13
N THR A 92 -17.44 -10.18 -1.34
CA THR A 92 -18.18 -11.24 -2.02
C THR A 92 -18.28 -11.02 -3.54
N VAL A 93 -17.94 -9.83 -4.02
CA VAL A 93 -18.13 -9.42 -5.42
C VAL A 93 -17.01 -9.93 -6.31
N SER A 94 -15.77 -9.94 -5.84
CA SER A 94 -14.61 -10.28 -6.68
C SER A 94 -14.68 -11.67 -7.29
N LEU A 95 -15.18 -12.67 -6.54
CA LEU A 95 -15.33 -14.05 -7.02
C LEU A 95 -16.29 -14.18 -8.21
N MET A 96 -17.32 -13.37 -8.24
CA MET A 96 -18.29 -13.35 -9.35
C MET A 96 -17.84 -12.44 -10.48
N LEU A 97 -17.24 -11.29 -10.13
CA LEU A 97 -16.87 -10.27 -11.11
C LEU A 97 -15.72 -10.72 -12.02
N ALA A 98 -14.71 -11.41 -11.46
CA ALA A 98 -13.55 -11.84 -12.23
C ALA A 98 -13.93 -12.73 -13.45
N PRO A 99 -14.69 -13.83 -13.28
CA PRO A 99 -15.11 -14.64 -14.45
C PRO A 99 -16.05 -13.89 -15.39
N MET A 100 -16.88 -12.97 -14.90
CA MET A 100 -17.75 -12.17 -15.75
C MET A 100 -16.94 -11.22 -16.65
N LEU A 101 -15.95 -10.55 -16.11
CA LEU A 101 -15.05 -9.68 -16.88
C LEU A 101 -14.24 -10.50 -17.90
N ALA A 102 -13.75 -11.69 -17.49
CA ALA A 102 -13.05 -12.58 -18.40
C ALA A 102 -13.94 -13.06 -19.55
N ALA A 103 -15.22 -13.37 -19.28
CA ALA A 103 -16.20 -13.71 -20.31
C ALA A 103 -16.49 -12.55 -21.27
N CYS A 104 -16.29 -11.32 -20.84
CA CYS A 104 -16.38 -10.11 -21.68
C CYS A 104 -15.10 -9.83 -22.47
N GLY A 105 -14.07 -10.69 -22.39
CA GLY A 105 -12.83 -10.55 -23.15
C GLY A 105 -11.71 -9.79 -22.43
N ALA A 106 -11.85 -9.53 -21.13
CA ALA A 106 -10.78 -8.91 -20.35
C ALA A 106 -9.86 -9.96 -19.73
N PHE A 107 -8.60 -9.59 -19.54
CA PHE A 107 -7.66 -10.34 -18.68
C PHE A 107 -7.76 -9.82 -17.26
N VAL A 108 -7.94 -10.70 -16.29
CA VAL A 108 -8.26 -10.33 -14.90
C VAL A 108 -7.26 -10.97 -13.93
N PRO A 109 -6.04 -10.43 -13.81
CA PRO A 109 -5.00 -10.95 -12.91
C PRO A 109 -5.25 -10.50 -11.45
N MET A 110 -6.46 -10.75 -10.95
CA MET A 110 -6.88 -10.28 -9.62
C MET A 110 -6.17 -11.04 -8.51
N ILE A 111 -5.40 -10.31 -7.71
CA ILE A 111 -4.72 -10.84 -6.53
C ILE A 111 -5.58 -10.52 -5.31
N SER A 112 -5.83 -11.52 -4.50
CA SER A 112 -6.70 -11.43 -3.32
C SER A 112 -6.03 -12.02 -2.09
N GLY A 113 -6.56 -11.68 -0.92
CA GLY A 113 -6.08 -12.18 0.36
C GLY A 113 -7.21 -12.31 1.38
N ARG A 114 -6.81 -12.72 2.58
CA ARG A 114 -7.69 -12.75 3.74
C ARG A 114 -7.90 -11.36 4.30
N GLY A 115 -9.00 -11.18 5.02
CA GLY A 115 -9.28 -9.95 5.74
C GLY A 115 -8.27 -9.68 6.85
N LEU A 116 -8.07 -8.42 7.14
CA LEU A 116 -7.23 -7.96 8.25
C LEU A 116 -8.10 -7.71 9.49
N GLY A 117 -7.82 -8.39 10.59
CA GLY A 117 -8.52 -8.22 11.85
C GLY A 117 -9.96 -8.76 11.81
N HIS A 118 -10.93 -7.89 12.05
CA HIS A 118 -12.36 -8.23 12.18
C HIS A 118 -13.14 -8.20 10.85
N THR A 119 -12.49 -7.91 9.74
CA THR A 119 -13.13 -7.86 8.42
C THR A 119 -12.89 -9.16 7.67
N GLY A 120 -13.80 -9.52 6.76
CA GLY A 120 -13.60 -10.60 5.81
C GLY A 120 -12.86 -10.12 4.57
N GLY A 121 -11.96 -10.93 4.05
CA GLY A 121 -11.35 -10.76 2.75
C GLY A 121 -12.02 -11.62 1.69
N THR A 122 -11.52 -11.56 0.47
CA THR A 122 -12.05 -12.35 -0.65
C THR A 122 -11.85 -13.86 -0.46
N THR A 123 -10.85 -14.26 0.33
CA THR A 123 -10.46 -15.67 0.53
C THR A 123 -10.80 -16.23 1.91
N ASP A 124 -11.62 -15.54 2.69
CA ASP A 124 -12.11 -16.00 3.98
C ASP A 124 -13.34 -16.89 3.88
#